data_1d99d36fee3a15c823e6bc488d6db735
#
_entry.id   1d99d36fee3a15c823e6bc488d6db735
#
_cell.length_a   1.000
_cell.length_b   1.000
_cell.length_c   1.000
_cell.angle_alpha   90.00
_cell.angle_beta   90.00
_cell.angle_gamma   90.00
#
_symmetry.space_group_name_H-M   'P 1'
#
loop_
_entity.id
_entity.type
_entity.pdbx_description
1 polymer ?
#
loop_
_entity_poly.entity_id
_entity_poly.type
_entity_poly.pdbx_seq_one_letter_code
_entity_poly.pdbx_strand_id
1 'polypeptide(L)'
;MFFDKQYIDSSLFILRQFLGKTFPNPPVVALLVEHDKNFKDHKIVSFGITGKSGRPHAEAVAIQNFKFNSRKKYTLYSTLEPCSHKGRGNSCTSEILKSKIHRVVFCLLDPDFRVRGKGLKILKQNGIEVFYGLMEKEAYKIYEGYFFNRIKRRPLVTVKFATSLDGKISKKKNNFSQITNKKSQKYLHIIRSMHDAVLVGSNTVRVDDCILTSRLEGLNHFSPIRVILNRKFDLPKNKKIFKDAKKYRTIIFTEKKNHKKISKKDFEVIEVEKKQFNLKFILEELAKIGVCNLLVEGGAKIFNSFLHSKYCDKIMIFRGNFFIGEQGLDALSSNNDIKKSNLEFNLIALNKFEQDHLEIFEKKRNSLILK
;
A
#
# COMPACT_ATOMS: atom_id res chain seq x y z
N MET A 1 -26.91 -11.03 12.36
CA MET A 1 -26.12 -9.78 12.43
C MET A 1 -24.90 -9.88 13.33
N PHE A 2 -24.96 -10.47 14.54
CA PHE A 2 -23.79 -10.62 15.44
C PHE A 2 -22.69 -11.46 14.80
N PHE A 3 -23.02 -12.63 14.27
CA PHE A 3 -22.05 -13.52 13.61
C PHE A 3 -21.45 -12.92 12.33
N ASP A 4 -22.20 -12.15 11.57
CA ASP A 4 -21.68 -11.48 10.36
C ASP A 4 -20.51 -10.58 10.70
N LYS A 5 -20.59 -9.83 11.81
CA LYS A 5 -19.52 -8.95 12.28
C LYS A 5 -18.26 -9.74 12.65
N GLN A 6 -18.40 -10.90 13.30
CA GLN A 6 -17.25 -11.74 13.66
C GLN A 6 -16.52 -12.29 12.42
N TYR A 7 -17.27 -12.74 11.39
CA TYR A 7 -16.67 -13.23 10.15
C TYR A 7 -15.99 -12.12 9.36
N ILE A 8 -16.60 -10.93 9.29
CA ILE A 8 -16.00 -9.79 8.65
C ILE A 8 -14.76 -9.31 9.43
N ASP A 9 -14.80 -9.25 10.76
CA ASP A 9 -13.63 -8.86 11.57
C ASP A 9 -12.46 -9.83 11.37
N SER A 10 -12.73 -11.14 11.39
CA SER A 10 -11.74 -12.18 11.08
C SER A 10 -11.15 -12.00 9.68
N SER A 11 -12.00 -11.70 8.69
CA SER A 11 -11.56 -11.43 7.31
C SER A 11 -10.66 -10.20 7.23
N LEU A 12 -10.99 -9.11 7.94
CA LEU A 12 -10.20 -7.88 7.99
C LEU A 12 -8.88 -8.08 8.74
N PHE A 13 -8.86 -8.91 9.78
CA PHE A 13 -7.62 -9.27 10.48
C PHE A 13 -6.65 -9.98 9.53
N ILE A 14 -7.12 -10.97 8.79
CA ILE A 14 -6.33 -11.70 7.79
C ILE A 14 -5.88 -10.72 6.69
N LEU A 15 -6.78 -9.87 6.18
CA LEU A 15 -6.52 -8.93 5.11
C LEU A 15 -5.30 -8.03 5.37
N ARG A 16 -5.14 -7.54 6.61
CA ARG A 16 -4.01 -6.69 7.00
C ARG A 16 -2.66 -7.36 6.75
N GLN A 17 -2.59 -8.69 6.86
CA GLN A 17 -1.37 -9.46 6.65
C GLN A 17 -0.96 -9.56 5.16
N PHE A 18 -1.88 -9.22 4.24
CA PHE A 18 -1.67 -9.33 2.80
C PHE A 18 -1.48 -7.99 2.08
N LEU A 19 -1.42 -6.88 2.80
CA LEU A 19 -1.05 -5.58 2.22
C LEU A 19 0.33 -5.67 1.54
N GLY A 20 0.45 -5.09 0.33
CA GLY A 20 1.66 -5.12 -0.49
C GLY A 20 1.98 -6.47 -1.16
N LYS A 21 1.17 -7.53 -0.94
CA LYS A 21 1.49 -8.89 -1.39
C LYS A 21 0.76 -9.34 -2.66
N THR A 22 -0.22 -8.58 -3.12
CA THR A 22 -1.11 -8.96 -4.23
C THR A 22 -1.04 -8.01 -5.43
N PHE A 23 -0.09 -7.09 -5.41
CA PHE A 23 0.12 -6.09 -6.46
C PHE A 23 -0.03 -6.69 -7.88
N PRO A 24 -0.71 -6.01 -8.84
CA PRO A 24 -1.27 -4.65 -8.79
C PRO A 24 -2.74 -4.58 -8.28
N ASN A 25 -3.38 -5.70 -7.96
CA ASN A 25 -4.73 -5.72 -7.40
C ASN A 25 -4.71 -5.59 -5.87
N PRO A 26 -5.78 -5.06 -5.25
CA PRO A 26 -5.87 -5.05 -3.80
C PRO A 26 -5.98 -6.49 -3.26
N PRO A 27 -5.46 -6.76 -2.05
CA PRO A 27 -5.78 -8.00 -1.37
C PRO A 27 -7.27 -8.05 -1.05
N VAL A 28 -7.88 -9.21 -1.19
CA VAL A 28 -9.25 -9.51 -0.75
C VAL A 28 -9.20 -10.82 0.03
N VAL A 29 -10.03 -10.93 1.06
CA VAL A 29 -10.25 -12.16 1.80
C VAL A 29 -11.72 -12.54 1.65
N ALA A 30 -11.98 -13.81 1.35
CA ALA A 30 -13.31 -14.37 1.28
C ALA A 30 -13.43 -15.59 2.21
N LEU A 31 -14.43 -15.61 3.09
CA LEU A 31 -14.75 -16.75 3.93
C LEU A 31 -16.08 -17.36 3.45
N LEU A 32 -16.10 -18.66 3.23
CA LEU A 32 -17.31 -19.43 2.96
C LEU A 32 -17.78 -20.09 4.24
N VAL A 33 -18.99 -19.74 4.65
CA VAL A 33 -19.62 -20.23 5.88
C VAL A 33 -20.82 -21.11 5.52
N GLU A 34 -20.83 -22.32 6.03
CA GLU A 34 -21.95 -23.26 5.96
C GLU A 34 -22.87 -23.03 7.16
N HIS A 35 -24.19 -23.06 6.90
CA HIS A 35 -25.23 -23.00 7.91
C HIS A 35 -26.15 -24.21 7.84
N ASP A 36 -26.78 -24.55 8.96
CA ASP A 36 -27.96 -25.41 8.98
C ASP A 36 -29.14 -24.68 8.29
N LYS A 37 -30.27 -25.38 8.08
CA LYS A 37 -31.46 -24.79 7.46
C LYS A 37 -32.03 -23.59 8.21
N ASN A 38 -31.83 -23.53 9.52
CA ASN A 38 -32.36 -22.48 10.41
C ASN A 38 -31.34 -21.41 10.78
N PHE A 39 -30.13 -21.44 10.21
CA PHE A 39 -29.03 -20.51 10.52
C PHE A 39 -28.60 -20.48 12.00
N LYS A 40 -28.89 -21.56 12.76
CA LYS A 40 -28.48 -21.71 14.17
C LYS A 40 -27.05 -22.15 14.30
N ASP A 41 -26.66 -23.22 13.58
CA ASP A 41 -25.30 -23.72 13.52
C ASP A 41 -24.58 -23.16 12.30
N HIS A 42 -23.36 -22.73 12.48
CA HIS A 42 -22.56 -22.16 11.41
C HIS A 42 -21.07 -22.47 11.61
N LYS A 43 -20.36 -22.74 10.50
CA LYS A 43 -18.91 -23.00 10.51
C LYS A 43 -18.25 -22.49 9.22
N ILE A 44 -17.01 -22.02 9.34
CA ILE A 44 -16.18 -21.73 8.17
C ILE A 44 -15.81 -23.06 7.52
N VAL A 45 -16.16 -23.25 6.26
CA VAL A 45 -15.88 -24.47 5.49
C VAL A 45 -14.82 -24.29 4.43
N SER A 46 -14.58 -23.05 4.00
CA SER A 46 -13.52 -22.71 3.08
C SER A 46 -13.15 -21.24 3.23
N PHE A 47 -11.96 -20.89 2.79
CA PHE A 47 -11.54 -19.51 2.66
C PHE A 47 -10.65 -19.31 1.45
N GLY A 48 -10.58 -18.08 0.97
CA GLY A 48 -9.70 -17.66 -0.11
C GLY A 48 -9.09 -16.32 0.15
N ILE A 49 -7.92 -16.11 -0.43
CA ILE A 49 -7.19 -14.83 -0.41
C ILE A 49 -6.76 -14.55 -1.84
N THR A 50 -6.77 -13.28 -2.24
CA THR A 50 -6.25 -12.85 -3.55
C THR A 50 -4.83 -13.38 -3.74
N GLY A 51 -4.59 -14.07 -4.84
CA GLY A 51 -3.31 -14.64 -5.17
C GLY A 51 -2.25 -13.59 -5.56
N LYS A 52 -1.01 -14.06 -5.66
CA LYS A 52 0.13 -13.25 -6.14
C LYS A 52 -0.21 -12.67 -7.52
N SER A 53 0.19 -11.44 -7.77
CA SER A 53 -0.14 -10.68 -8.99
C SER A 53 -1.66 -10.45 -9.19
N GLY A 54 -2.42 -10.51 -8.09
CA GLY A 54 -3.84 -10.19 -8.07
C GLY A 54 -4.78 -11.29 -8.55
N ARG A 55 -4.28 -12.52 -8.76
CA ARG A 55 -5.11 -13.67 -9.17
C ARG A 55 -4.54 -15.00 -8.62
N PRO A 56 -5.44 -16.01 -8.40
CA PRO A 56 -6.91 -15.96 -8.51
C PRO A 56 -7.52 -14.97 -7.50
N HIS A 57 -8.81 -14.60 -7.69
CA HIS A 57 -9.54 -13.79 -6.72
C HIS A 57 -9.94 -14.64 -5.50
N ALA A 58 -10.09 -13.99 -4.35
CA ALA A 58 -10.37 -14.65 -3.07
C ALA A 58 -11.66 -15.48 -3.12
N GLU A 59 -12.72 -14.94 -3.70
CA GLU A 59 -14.02 -15.58 -3.83
C GLU A 59 -13.93 -16.87 -4.67
N ALA A 60 -13.20 -16.80 -5.80
CA ALA A 60 -12.98 -17.96 -6.66
C ALA A 60 -12.23 -19.07 -5.91
N VAL A 61 -11.18 -18.71 -5.14
CA VAL A 61 -10.43 -19.68 -4.32
C VAL A 61 -11.34 -20.34 -3.27
N ALA A 62 -12.13 -19.54 -2.54
CA ALA A 62 -13.03 -20.05 -1.52
C ALA A 62 -14.08 -21.01 -2.09
N ILE A 63 -14.61 -20.72 -3.29
CA ILE A 63 -15.61 -21.54 -3.97
C ILE A 63 -15.00 -22.83 -4.52
N GLN A 64 -13.86 -22.75 -5.21
CA GLN A 64 -13.22 -23.89 -5.87
C GLN A 64 -12.68 -24.93 -4.89
N ASN A 65 -12.28 -24.49 -3.70
CA ASN A 65 -11.73 -25.38 -2.65
C ASN A 65 -12.81 -26.10 -1.83
N PHE A 66 -14.09 -26.00 -2.21
CA PHE A 66 -15.18 -26.59 -1.44
C PHE A 66 -16.21 -27.33 -2.29
N LYS A 67 -16.69 -28.49 -1.78
CA LYS A 67 -17.79 -29.25 -2.37
C LYS A 67 -19.10 -28.91 -1.65
N PHE A 68 -20.00 -28.24 -2.34
CA PHE A 68 -21.27 -27.79 -1.80
C PHE A 68 -22.27 -28.96 -1.56
N ASN A 69 -22.87 -28.97 -0.39
CA ASN A 69 -24.00 -29.86 -0.06
C ASN A 69 -25.34 -29.16 -0.32
N SER A 70 -26.23 -29.77 -1.12
CA SER A 70 -27.52 -29.16 -1.46
C SER A 70 -28.50 -29.03 -0.29
N ARG A 71 -28.24 -29.74 0.83
CA ARG A 71 -29.09 -29.69 2.04
C ARG A 71 -28.70 -28.57 3.01
N LYS A 72 -27.64 -27.81 2.71
CA LYS A 72 -27.08 -26.76 3.56
C LYS A 72 -27.26 -25.39 2.91
N LYS A 73 -27.17 -24.33 3.72
CA LYS A 73 -27.14 -22.96 3.29
C LYS A 73 -25.73 -22.40 3.37
N TYR A 74 -25.36 -21.48 2.48
CA TYR A 74 -24.01 -20.92 2.41
C TYR A 74 -24.03 -19.41 2.33
N THR A 75 -23.19 -18.76 3.13
CA THR A 75 -22.92 -17.32 3.06
C THR A 75 -21.45 -17.12 2.68
N LEU A 76 -21.20 -16.27 1.71
CA LEU A 76 -19.86 -15.80 1.37
C LEU A 76 -19.64 -14.41 1.98
N TYR A 77 -18.65 -14.30 2.84
CA TYR A 77 -18.18 -13.05 3.41
C TYR A 77 -16.96 -12.59 2.61
N SER A 78 -16.98 -11.39 2.06
CA SER A 78 -15.86 -10.81 1.31
C SER A 78 -15.50 -9.43 1.86
N THR A 79 -14.22 -9.10 1.86
CA THR A 79 -13.77 -7.78 2.36
C THR A 79 -14.02 -6.64 1.38
N LEU A 80 -14.31 -6.95 0.10
CA LEU A 80 -14.62 -5.99 -0.95
C LEU A 80 -15.73 -6.54 -1.85
N GLU A 81 -16.43 -5.68 -2.58
CA GLU A 81 -17.47 -6.06 -3.54
C GLU A 81 -16.95 -7.09 -4.56
N PRO A 82 -17.62 -8.24 -4.76
CA PRO A 82 -17.26 -9.21 -5.80
C PRO A 82 -17.30 -8.61 -7.19
N CYS A 83 -16.24 -8.80 -7.96
CA CYS A 83 -16.10 -8.20 -9.30
C CYS A 83 -17.15 -8.76 -10.28
N SER A 84 -17.64 -7.88 -11.17
CA SER A 84 -18.68 -8.20 -12.17
C SER A 84 -18.16 -8.26 -13.61
N HIS A 85 -16.94 -7.75 -13.87
CA HIS A 85 -16.38 -7.72 -15.22
C HIS A 85 -15.55 -8.97 -15.53
N LYS A 86 -15.63 -9.42 -16.78
CA LYS A 86 -14.70 -10.42 -17.30
C LYS A 86 -13.32 -9.78 -17.50
N GLY A 87 -12.32 -10.32 -16.84
CA GLY A 87 -10.92 -9.96 -17.04
C GLY A 87 -10.16 -11.12 -17.68
N ARG A 88 -9.02 -11.51 -17.10
CA ARG A 88 -8.27 -12.72 -17.50
C ARG A 88 -8.93 -14.04 -17.06
N GLY A 89 -10.16 -14.03 -16.58
CA GLY A 89 -10.95 -15.18 -16.13
C GLY A 89 -12.39 -14.75 -15.84
N ASN A 90 -13.18 -15.68 -15.30
CA ASN A 90 -14.56 -15.42 -14.92
C ASN A 90 -14.64 -14.32 -13.84
N SER A 91 -15.75 -13.58 -13.84
CA SER A 91 -16.02 -12.65 -12.74
C SER A 91 -16.41 -13.40 -11.46
N CYS A 92 -16.11 -12.82 -10.29
CA CYS A 92 -16.50 -13.42 -9.01
C CYS A 92 -18.02 -13.57 -8.90
N THR A 93 -18.79 -12.61 -9.41
CA THR A 93 -20.27 -12.73 -9.48
C THR A 93 -20.70 -13.94 -10.28
N SER A 94 -20.05 -14.24 -11.42
CA SER A 94 -20.36 -15.43 -12.22
C SER A 94 -20.04 -16.73 -11.47
N GLU A 95 -18.93 -16.81 -10.75
CA GLU A 95 -18.57 -17.98 -9.95
C GLU A 95 -19.56 -18.17 -8.78
N ILE A 96 -19.96 -17.08 -8.12
CA ILE A 96 -20.97 -17.11 -7.04
C ILE A 96 -22.30 -17.63 -7.58
N LEU A 97 -22.79 -17.14 -8.72
CA LEU A 97 -24.07 -17.55 -9.32
C LEU A 97 -24.09 -19.02 -9.78
N LYS A 98 -22.94 -19.56 -10.18
CA LYS A 98 -22.80 -20.98 -10.54
C LYS A 98 -22.70 -21.89 -9.31
N SER A 99 -22.43 -21.34 -8.14
CA SER A 99 -22.32 -22.08 -6.89
C SER A 99 -23.67 -22.21 -6.18
N LYS A 100 -23.68 -22.84 -5.01
CA LYS A 100 -24.86 -22.93 -4.13
C LYS A 100 -24.85 -21.88 -3.02
N ILE A 101 -24.22 -20.73 -3.25
CA ILE A 101 -24.20 -19.61 -2.31
C ILE A 101 -25.59 -18.93 -2.34
N HIS A 102 -26.16 -18.71 -1.15
CA HIS A 102 -27.48 -18.12 -0.98
C HIS A 102 -27.39 -16.66 -0.57
N ARG A 103 -26.28 -16.29 0.10
CA ARG A 103 -26.10 -15.00 0.70
C ARG A 103 -24.65 -14.52 0.53
N VAL A 104 -24.48 -13.23 0.27
CA VAL A 104 -23.18 -12.57 0.19
C VAL A 104 -23.14 -11.36 1.11
N VAL A 105 -22.11 -11.25 1.93
CA VAL A 105 -21.87 -10.09 2.82
C VAL A 105 -20.52 -9.50 2.50
N PHE A 106 -20.43 -8.18 2.27
CA PHE A 106 -19.15 -7.53 2.03
C PHE A 106 -19.07 -6.14 2.68
N CYS A 107 -17.82 -5.66 2.89
CA CYS A 107 -17.58 -4.43 3.64
C CYS A 107 -17.85 -3.17 2.81
N LEU A 108 -17.30 -3.12 1.60
CA LEU A 108 -17.23 -1.89 0.79
C LEU A 108 -17.63 -2.17 -0.65
N LEU A 109 -18.30 -1.19 -1.25
CA LEU A 109 -18.40 -1.12 -2.72
C LEU A 109 -17.01 -0.86 -3.30
N ASP A 110 -16.70 -1.51 -4.43
CA ASP A 110 -15.43 -1.30 -5.11
C ASP A 110 -15.34 0.13 -5.66
N PRO A 111 -14.27 0.90 -5.41
CA PRO A 111 -14.11 2.24 -5.97
C PRO A 111 -13.88 2.25 -7.48
N ASP A 112 -13.55 1.12 -8.10
CA ASP A 112 -13.36 1.02 -9.55
C ASP A 112 -14.72 1.15 -10.26
N PHE A 113 -14.87 2.16 -11.12
CA PHE A 113 -16.11 2.47 -11.83
C PHE A 113 -16.64 1.29 -12.70
N ARG A 114 -15.77 0.35 -13.05
CA ARG A 114 -16.13 -0.87 -13.80
C ARG A 114 -16.90 -1.85 -12.95
N VAL A 115 -16.72 -1.81 -11.62
CA VAL A 115 -17.29 -2.74 -10.63
C VAL A 115 -18.35 -2.07 -9.76
N ARG A 116 -18.11 -0.86 -9.29
CA ARG A 116 -18.87 -0.14 -8.25
C ARG A 116 -20.37 -0.33 -8.37
N GLY A 117 -20.95 -1.10 -7.45
CA GLY A 117 -22.37 -1.39 -7.37
C GLY A 117 -22.92 -2.37 -8.43
N LYS A 118 -22.11 -2.75 -9.43
CA LYS A 118 -22.57 -3.67 -10.49
C LYS A 118 -22.60 -5.11 -9.99
N GLY A 119 -21.61 -5.52 -9.20
CA GLY A 119 -21.58 -6.84 -8.55
C GLY A 119 -22.78 -7.02 -7.64
N LEU A 120 -23.05 -6.03 -6.77
CA LEU A 120 -24.24 -5.96 -5.92
C LEU A 120 -25.52 -6.14 -6.73
N LYS A 121 -25.70 -5.35 -7.81
CA LYS A 121 -26.91 -5.39 -8.66
C LYS A 121 -27.12 -6.75 -9.29
N ILE A 122 -26.07 -7.32 -9.91
CA ILE A 122 -26.13 -8.63 -10.58
C ILE A 122 -26.52 -9.72 -9.57
N LEU A 123 -25.89 -9.78 -8.40
CA LEU A 123 -26.19 -10.80 -7.40
C LEU A 123 -27.64 -10.69 -6.91
N LYS A 124 -28.14 -9.50 -6.57
CA LYS A 124 -29.53 -9.29 -6.15
C LYS A 124 -30.54 -9.67 -7.22
N GLN A 125 -30.31 -9.29 -8.48
CA GLN A 125 -31.19 -9.63 -9.61
C GLN A 125 -31.29 -11.14 -9.89
N ASN A 126 -30.31 -11.91 -9.45
CA ASN A 126 -30.29 -13.37 -9.60
C ASN A 126 -30.65 -14.11 -8.28
N GLY A 127 -31.33 -13.45 -7.36
CA GLY A 127 -31.88 -14.08 -6.16
C GLY A 127 -30.89 -14.32 -5.01
N ILE A 128 -29.68 -13.78 -5.08
CA ILE A 128 -28.73 -13.84 -3.97
C ILE A 128 -29.09 -12.73 -2.96
N GLU A 129 -29.21 -13.09 -1.69
CA GLU A 129 -29.34 -12.12 -0.60
C GLU A 129 -28.01 -11.41 -0.39
N VAL A 130 -28.00 -10.05 -0.49
CA VAL A 130 -26.75 -9.28 -0.39
C VAL A 130 -26.85 -8.20 0.66
N PHE A 131 -25.91 -8.21 1.61
CA PHE A 131 -25.66 -7.15 2.59
C PHE A 131 -24.29 -6.53 2.37
N TYR A 132 -24.14 -5.23 2.59
CA TYR A 132 -22.87 -4.53 2.52
C TYR A 132 -22.80 -3.36 3.50
N GLY A 133 -21.62 -2.81 3.71
CA GLY A 133 -21.38 -1.70 4.63
C GLY A 133 -21.02 -2.14 6.05
N LEU A 134 -20.92 -3.44 6.31
CA LEU A 134 -20.53 -3.93 7.63
C LEU A 134 -19.02 -3.69 7.86
N MET A 135 -18.69 -3.00 8.97
CA MET A 135 -17.32 -2.56 9.31
C MET A 135 -16.67 -1.73 8.17
N GLU A 136 -17.46 -0.90 7.53
CA GLU A 136 -17.04 -0.08 6.39
C GLU A 136 -15.85 0.82 6.72
N LYS A 137 -15.84 1.46 7.89
CA LYS A 137 -14.77 2.37 8.32
C LYS A 137 -13.44 1.64 8.53
N GLU A 138 -13.48 0.47 9.15
CA GLU A 138 -12.32 -0.38 9.40
C GLU A 138 -11.75 -0.94 8.09
N ALA A 139 -12.61 -1.42 7.22
CA ALA A 139 -12.25 -1.88 5.89
C ALA A 139 -11.65 -0.75 5.04
N TYR A 140 -12.26 0.44 5.05
CA TYR A 140 -11.75 1.60 4.33
C TYR A 140 -10.32 1.96 4.73
N LYS A 141 -9.99 1.94 6.03
CA LYS A 141 -8.61 2.21 6.50
C LYS A 141 -7.59 1.26 5.89
N ILE A 142 -7.97 0.01 5.66
CA ILE A 142 -7.08 -0.99 5.02
C ILE A 142 -6.97 -0.73 3.51
N TYR A 143 -8.09 -0.42 2.87
CA TYR A 143 -8.18 -0.18 1.43
C TYR A 143 -7.87 1.26 1.00
N GLU A 144 -7.51 2.15 1.93
CA GLU A 144 -7.35 3.58 1.68
C GLU A 144 -6.47 3.87 0.46
N GLY A 145 -5.31 3.20 0.33
CA GLY A 145 -4.44 3.34 -0.84
C GLY A 145 -5.10 2.93 -2.16
N TYR A 146 -5.90 1.87 -2.14
CA TYR A 146 -6.66 1.43 -3.32
C TYR A 146 -7.72 2.47 -3.72
N PHE A 147 -8.46 3.02 -2.76
CA PHE A 147 -9.41 4.10 -3.00
C PHE A 147 -8.72 5.35 -3.55
N PHE A 148 -7.55 5.71 -3.02
CA PHE A 148 -6.75 6.81 -3.55
C PHE A 148 -6.34 6.60 -5.00
N ASN A 149 -5.85 5.41 -5.33
CA ASN A 149 -5.47 5.07 -6.69
C ASN A 149 -6.66 5.20 -7.65
N ARG A 150 -7.82 4.64 -7.32
CA ARG A 150 -8.98 4.59 -8.20
C ARG A 150 -9.71 5.94 -8.32
N ILE A 151 -9.87 6.67 -7.21
CA ILE A 151 -10.65 7.92 -7.16
C ILE A 151 -9.75 9.15 -7.43
N LYS A 152 -8.59 9.21 -6.76
CA LYS A 152 -7.68 10.37 -6.84
C LYS A 152 -6.59 10.21 -7.90
N ARG A 153 -6.52 9.06 -8.56
CA ARG A 153 -5.52 8.71 -9.59
C ARG A 153 -4.08 8.92 -9.12
N ARG A 154 -3.84 8.67 -7.84
CA ARG A 154 -2.52 8.70 -7.21
C ARG A 154 -2.43 7.70 -6.05
N PRO A 155 -1.24 7.21 -5.67
CA PRO A 155 -1.09 6.42 -4.47
C PRO A 155 -1.37 7.23 -3.20
N LEU A 156 -1.69 6.53 -2.12
CA LEU A 156 -1.56 7.02 -0.75
C LEU A 156 -0.08 7.12 -0.42
N VAL A 157 0.36 8.29 0.03
CA VAL A 157 1.77 8.57 0.28
C VAL A 157 2.07 8.58 1.77
N THR A 158 2.94 7.66 2.19
CA THR A 158 3.53 7.64 3.53
C THR A 158 4.97 8.14 3.46
N VAL A 159 5.27 9.24 4.13
CA VAL A 159 6.63 9.78 4.23
C VAL A 159 7.27 9.24 5.50
N LYS A 160 8.41 8.54 5.38
CA LYS A 160 9.14 7.96 6.50
C LYS A 160 10.52 8.58 6.62
N PHE A 161 10.90 8.94 7.83
CA PHE A 161 12.27 9.31 8.19
C PHE A 161 12.63 8.86 9.60
N ALA A 162 13.92 8.89 9.91
CA ALA A 162 14.41 8.62 11.23
C ALA A 162 15.14 9.85 11.76
N THR A 163 14.91 10.21 13.03
CA THR A 163 15.56 11.35 13.67
C THR A 163 16.11 10.99 15.06
N SER A 164 17.12 11.75 15.48
CA SER A 164 17.48 11.91 16.89
C SER A 164 16.37 12.64 17.66
N LEU A 165 16.52 12.76 18.98
CA LEU A 165 15.57 13.50 19.83
C LEU A 165 15.46 14.97 19.43
N ASP A 166 16.55 15.59 18.99
CA ASP A 166 16.63 16.97 18.49
C ASP A 166 16.32 17.12 16.99
N GLY A 167 15.70 16.10 16.36
CA GLY A 167 15.16 16.22 15.00
C GLY A 167 16.18 16.08 13.87
N LYS A 168 17.42 15.62 14.13
CA LYS A 168 18.46 15.46 13.12
C LYS A 168 18.37 14.11 12.43
N ILE A 169 18.55 14.08 11.10
CA ILE A 169 18.52 12.86 10.27
C ILE A 169 19.90 12.31 9.95
N SER A 170 20.95 13.04 10.28
CA SER A 170 22.34 12.60 10.10
C SER A 170 23.26 13.41 11.02
N LYS A 171 24.37 12.81 11.46
CA LYS A 171 25.42 13.48 12.27
C LYS A 171 26.17 14.55 11.49
N LYS A 172 26.33 14.37 10.17
CA LYS A 172 26.98 15.32 9.28
C LYS A 172 26.30 15.32 7.91
N LYS A 173 26.31 16.48 7.23
CA LYS A 173 25.80 16.61 5.87
C LYS A 173 26.58 15.67 4.92
N ASN A 174 25.85 15.02 3.99
CA ASN A 174 26.37 14.06 3.02
C ASN A 174 27.04 12.79 3.60
N ASN A 175 26.78 12.48 4.86
CA ASN A 175 27.23 11.24 5.47
C ASN A 175 26.02 10.40 5.90
N PHE A 176 26.07 9.11 5.66
CA PHE A 176 25.13 8.17 6.25
C PHE A 176 25.33 8.13 7.77
N SER A 177 24.24 8.19 8.51
CA SER A 177 24.25 8.01 9.96
C SER A 177 23.11 7.08 10.35
N GLN A 178 23.47 6.02 11.07
CA GLN A 178 22.46 5.15 11.64
C GLN A 178 21.86 5.80 12.88
N ILE A 179 20.57 6.13 12.80
CA ILE A 179 19.84 6.81 13.87
C ILE A 179 19.09 5.80 14.76
N THR A 180 18.63 4.71 14.18
CA THR A 180 17.74 3.77 14.86
C THR A 180 18.41 2.43 15.12
N ASN A 181 17.94 1.72 16.17
CA ASN A 181 18.43 0.41 16.56
C ASN A 181 18.04 -0.71 15.57
N LYS A 182 18.55 -1.92 15.79
CA LYS A 182 18.31 -3.08 14.93
C LYS A 182 16.84 -3.50 14.88
N LYS A 183 16.05 -3.33 15.98
CA LYS A 183 14.62 -3.69 16.01
C LYS A 183 13.80 -2.73 15.14
N SER A 184 14.06 -1.43 15.25
CA SER A 184 13.46 -0.40 14.38
C SER A 184 13.76 -0.67 12.91
N GLN A 185 15.00 -1.06 12.57
CA GLN A 185 15.38 -1.41 11.20
C GLN A 185 14.68 -2.67 10.69
N LYS A 186 14.54 -3.71 11.53
CA LYS A 186 13.75 -4.91 11.17
C LYS A 186 12.30 -4.53 10.88
N TYR A 187 11.70 -3.66 11.69
CA TYR A 187 10.33 -3.20 11.47
C TYR A 187 10.17 -2.38 10.19
N LEU A 188 11.18 -1.60 9.79
CA LEU A 188 11.20 -0.92 8.50
C LEU A 188 11.09 -1.91 7.31
N HIS A 189 11.69 -3.09 7.42
CA HIS A 189 11.54 -4.12 6.39
C HIS A 189 10.11 -4.66 6.30
N ILE A 190 9.39 -4.75 7.43
CA ILE A 190 7.95 -5.07 7.44
C ILE A 190 7.17 -3.94 6.75
N ILE A 191 7.42 -2.68 7.11
CA ILE A 191 6.78 -1.52 6.47
C ILE A 191 6.98 -1.56 4.96
N ARG A 192 8.20 -1.82 4.48
CA ARG A 192 8.49 -1.92 3.04
C ARG A 192 7.67 -3.02 2.37
N SER A 193 7.54 -4.18 3.00
CA SER A 193 6.75 -5.29 2.44
C SER A 193 5.25 -5.03 2.36
N MET A 194 4.75 -4.04 3.09
CA MET A 194 3.34 -3.61 3.09
C MET A 194 3.04 -2.50 2.08
N HIS A 195 4.05 -1.98 1.39
CA HIS A 195 3.91 -0.94 0.38
C HIS A 195 4.20 -1.49 -1.02
N ASP A 196 3.49 -0.98 -2.02
CA ASP A 196 3.67 -1.41 -3.42
C ASP A 196 4.96 -0.84 -4.02
N ALA A 197 5.35 0.35 -3.58
CA ALA A 197 6.57 1.01 -4.05
C ALA A 197 7.27 1.79 -2.93
N VAL A 198 8.61 1.91 -3.04
CA VAL A 198 9.43 2.79 -2.21
C VAL A 198 10.15 3.81 -3.09
N LEU A 199 10.06 5.08 -2.74
CA LEU A 199 10.62 6.20 -3.49
C LEU A 199 11.74 6.89 -2.73
N VAL A 200 12.85 7.16 -3.42
CA VAL A 200 13.98 7.96 -2.91
C VAL A 200 14.47 8.98 -3.93
N GLY A 201 15.16 10.00 -3.45
CA GLY A 201 15.93 10.91 -4.31
C GLY A 201 17.33 10.37 -4.65
N SER A 202 17.93 10.90 -5.72
CA SER A 202 19.27 10.51 -6.16
C SER A 202 20.36 10.68 -5.08
N ASN A 203 20.22 11.68 -4.20
CA ASN A 203 21.21 11.90 -3.13
C ASN A 203 21.23 10.75 -2.12
N THR A 204 20.09 10.19 -1.75
CA THR A 204 19.99 9.01 -0.88
C THR A 204 20.71 7.81 -1.50
N VAL A 205 20.54 7.60 -2.83
CA VAL A 205 21.27 6.53 -3.53
C VAL A 205 22.78 6.77 -3.50
N ARG A 206 23.23 8.02 -3.68
CA ARG A 206 24.67 8.37 -3.65
C ARG A 206 25.31 8.18 -2.28
N VAL A 207 24.64 8.66 -1.24
CA VAL A 207 25.19 8.74 0.12
C VAL A 207 25.03 7.39 0.84
N ASP A 208 23.79 6.85 0.85
CA ASP A 208 23.47 5.70 1.68
C ASP A 208 23.71 4.36 0.99
N ASP A 209 23.99 4.36 -0.31
CA ASP A 209 24.13 3.15 -1.15
C ASP A 209 23.03 2.13 -0.85
N CYS A 210 21.79 2.61 -0.80
CA CYS A 210 20.62 1.88 -0.32
C CYS A 210 20.19 0.77 -1.29
N ILE A 211 19.56 -0.29 -0.76
CA ILE A 211 19.00 -1.41 -1.55
C ILE A 211 17.48 -1.28 -1.68
N LEU A 212 16.79 -0.74 -0.67
CA LEU A 212 15.34 -0.49 -0.61
C LEU A 212 14.45 -1.75 -0.71
N THR A 213 14.98 -2.90 -0.40
CA THR A 213 14.23 -4.17 -0.38
C THR A 213 13.77 -4.54 1.03
N SER A 214 12.81 -5.43 1.15
CA SER A 214 12.55 -6.15 2.38
C SER A 214 13.55 -7.30 2.51
N ARG A 215 14.26 -7.40 3.65
CA ARG A 215 15.33 -8.38 3.90
C ARG A 215 15.08 -9.22 5.16
N LEU A 216 13.82 -9.34 5.55
CA LEU A 216 13.43 -10.29 6.58
C LEU A 216 13.11 -11.64 5.95
N GLU A 217 13.47 -12.69 6.64
CA GLU A 217 13.11 -14.06 6.27
C GLU A 217 11.58 -14.18 6.09
N GLY A 218 11.15 -14.86 5.05
CA GLY A 218 9.74 -14.94 4.66
C GLY A 218 9.16 -13.71 3.95
N LEU A 219 9.81 -12.52 4.01
CA LEU A 219 9.33 -11.29 3.39
C LEU A 219 10.14 -10.83 2.17
N ASN A 220 11.22 -11.50 1.81
CA ASN A 220 12.11 -11.12 0.70
C ASN A 220 11.36 -11.02 -0.64
N HIS A 221 10.38 -11.90 -0.86
CA HIS A 221 9.57 -11.96 -2.09
C HIS A 221 8.55 -10.81 -2.20
N PHE A 222 8.33 -10.07 -1.12
CA PHE A 222 7.40 -8.94 -1.05
C PHE A 222 8.14 -7.60 -0.97
N SER A 223 9.31 -7.53 -1.62
CA SER A 223 10.03 -6.27 -1.77
C SER A 223 9.26 -5.33 -2.70
N PRO A 224 9.10 -4.04 -2.32
CA PRO A 224 8.37 -3.06 -3.13
C PRO A 224 9.10 -2.73 -4.43
N ILE A 225 8.38 -2.15 -5.40
CA ILE A 225 8.98 -1.50 -6.57
C ILE A 225 9.86 -0.35 -6.07
N ARG A 226 11.10 -0.27 -6.56
CA ARG A 226 12.04 0.78 -6.19
C ARG A 226 11.93 1.94 -7.17
N VAL A 227 11.67 3.14 -6.66
CA VAL A 227 11.49 4.36 -7.47
C VAL A 227 12.57 5.36 -7.12
N ILE A 228 13.31 5.83 -8.11
CA ILE A 228 14.40 6.79 -7.94
C ILE A 228 14.09 8.06 -8.71
N LEU A 229 14.08 9.21 -8.02
CA LEU A 229 14.04 10.52 -8.67
C LEU A 229 15.46 10.99 -8.98
N ASN A 230 15.88 10.82 -10.22
CA ASN A 230 17.21 11.19 -10.69
C ASN A 230 17.12 12.11 -11.91
N ARG A 231 16.84 13.39 -11.67
CA ARG A 231 16.58 14.39 -12.69
C ARG A 231 17.65 14.47 -13.78
N LYS A 232 18.93 14.35 -13.41
CA LYS A 232 20.08 14.48 -14.33
C LYS A 232 20.54 13.14 -14.92
N PHE A 233 19.98 12.03 -14.50
CA PHE A 233 20.41 10.67 -14.85
C PHE A 233 21.93 10.42 -14.65
N ASP A 234 22.47 10.89 -13.56
CA ASP A 234 23.92 10.95 -13.26
C ASP A 234 24.33 10.06 -12.07
N LEU A 235 23.51 9.05 -11.73
CA LEU A 235 23.84 8.09 -10.68
C LEU A 235 24.91 7.11 -11.13
N PRO A 236 25.92 6.83 -10.28
CA PRO A 236 26.94 5.82 -10.57
C PRO A 236 26.32 4.42 -10.69
N LYS A 237 26.66 3.69 -11.75
CA LYS A 237 26.12 2.33 -12.04
C LYS A 237 26.57 1.26 -11.04
N ASN A 238 27.63 1.51 -10.28
CA ASN A 238 28.18 0.57 -9.28
C ASN A 238 27.36 0.53 -7.96
N LYS A 239 26.34 1.37 -7.80
CA LYS A 239 25.50 1.39 -6.59
C LYS A 239 24.71 0.09 -6.43
N LYS A 240 24.54 -0.35 -5.17
CA LYS A 240 23.87 -1.62 -4.81
C LYS A 240 22.50 -1.77 -5.43
N ILE A 241 21.73 -0.67 -5.50
CA ILE A 241 20.37 -0.67 -6.07
C ILE A 241 20.32 -1.09 -7.54
N PHE A 242 21.43 -0.95 -8.30
CA PHE A 242 21.51 -1.36 -9.70
C PHE A 242 22.02 -2.79 -9.87
N LYS A 243 22.82 -3.31 -8.91
CA LYS A 243 23.41 -4.66 -9.00
C LYS A 243 22.34 -5.77 -9.00
N ASP A 244 21.21 -5.52 -8.34
CA ASP A 244 20.08 -6.47 -8.21
C ASP A 244 18.80 -6.02 -8.93
N ALA A 245 18.92 -5.06 -9.86
CA ALA A 245 17.76 -4.48 -10.56
C ALA A 245 17.04 -5.50 -11.46
N LYS A 246 17.70 -6.56 -11.92
CA LYS A 246 17.04 -7.70 -12.59
C LYS A 246 16.09 -8.46 -11.70
N LYS A 247 16.40 -8.56 -10.39
CA LYS A 247 15.59 -9.28 -9.41
C LYS A 247 14.47 -8.42 -8.85
N TYR A 248 14.73 -7.13 -8.63
CA TYR A 248 13.80 -6.20 -8.00
C TYR A 248 13.48 -5.06 -8.96
N ARG A 249 12.20 -4.99 -9.37
CA ARG A 249 11.71 -3.95 -10.30
C ARG A 249 12.16 -2.56 -9.82
N THR A 250 12.84 -1.83 -10.71
CA THR A 250 13.41 -0.51 -10.43
C THR A 250 13.02 0.46 -11.51
N ILE A 251 12.44 1.60 -11.12
CA ILE A 251 11.97 2.66 -12.02
C ILE A 251 12.75 3.94 -11.70
N ILE A 252 13.31 4.56 -12.72
CA ILE A 252 14.02 5.83 -12.59
C ILE A 252 13.25 6.91 -13.35
N PHE A 253 12.84 7.95 -12.64
CA PHE A 253 12.31 9.17 -13.27
C PHE A 253 13.46 10.12 -13.56
N THR A 254 13.58 10.57 -14.81
CA THR A 254 14.60 11.52 -15.25
C THR A 254 14.04 12.58 -16.18
N GLU A 255 14.68 13.76 -16.27
CA GLU A 255 14.32 14.75 -17.27
C GLU A 255 14.72 14.26 -18.66
N LYS A 256 13.84 14.50 -19.65
CA LYS A 256 14.12 14.25 -21.05
C LYS A 256 15.19 15.23 -21.53
N LYS A 257 16.41 14.79 -21.56
CA LYS A 257 17.55 15.49 -22.13
C LYS A 257 18.44 14.48 -22.81
N ASN A 258 18.73 14.67 -24.09
CA ASN A 258 19.82 14.09 -24.89
C ASN A 258 20.59 12.91 -24.25
N HIS A 259 19.89 11.96 -23.68
CA HIS A 259 20.53 10.78 -23.10
C HIS A 259 20.95 9.84 -24.23
N LYS A 260 22.19 9.98 -24.64
CA LYS A 260 22.85 9.00 -25.52
C LYS A 260 22.67 7.62 -24.91
N LYS A 261 21.89 6.75 -25.59
CA LYS A 261 21.68 5.32 -25.36
C LYS A 261 21.92 4.81 -23.93
N ILE A 262 20.88 4.89 -23.11
CA ILE A 262 20.85 4.18 -21.84
C ILE A 262 20.58 2.71 -22.16
N SER A 263 21.48 1.81 -21.72
CA SER A 263 21.20 0.38 -21.75
C SER A 263 20.08 0.10 -20.73
N LYS A 264 18.84 -0.06 -21.22
CA LYS A 264 17.61 -0.26 -20.42
C LYS A 264 17.41 -1.72 -19.99
N LYS A 265 18.47 -2.57 -20.00
CA LYS A 265 18.29 -4.02 -19.80
C LYS A 265 17.82 -4.42 -18.41
N ASP A 266 18.16 -3.68 -17.37
CA ASP A 266 17.96 -4.12 -15.99
C ASP A 266 16.97 -3.29 -15.17
N PHE A 267 16.58 -2.09 -15.64
CA PHE A 267 15.65 -1.18 -14.95
C PHE A 267 14.85 -0.34 -15.95
N GLU A 268 13.69 0.16 -15.49
CA GLU A 268 12.81 1.01 -16.28
C GLU A 268 13.22 2.48 -16.15
N VAL A 269 13.19 3.23 -17.25
CA VAL A 269 13.43 4.69 -17.24
C VAL A 269 12.20 5.38 -17.78
N ILE A 270 11.64 6.29 -16.98
CA ILE A 270 10.56 7.18 -17.37
C ILE A 270 11.15 8.57 -17.60
N GLU A 271 11.25 8.94 -18.86
CA GLU A 271 11.71 10.27 -19.26
C GLU A 271 10.57 11.27 -19.16
N VAL A 272 10.81 12.37 -18.48
CA VAL A 272 9.79 13.38 -18.17
C VAL A 272 10.24 14.74 -18.71
N GLU A 273 9.38 15.47 -19.40
CA GLU A 273 9.67 16.85 -19.81
C GLU A 273 9.96 17.72 -18.58
N LYS A 274 10.92 18.65 -18.70
CA LYS A 274 11.38 19.49 -17.57
C LYS A 274 10.22 20.15 -16.80
N LYS A 275 9.21 20.67 -17.53
CA LYS A 275 8.02 21.32 -16.93
C LYS A 275 7.12 20.34 -16.17
N GLN A 276 7.13 19.05 -16.54
CA GLN A 276 6.32 17.98 -15.96
C GLN A 276 7.07 17.21 -14.85
N PHE A 277 8.36 17.47 -14.61
CA PHE A 277 9.10 16.80 -13.54
C PHE A 277 8.69 17.34 -12.17
N ASN A 278 7.50 16.94 -11.73
CA ASN A 278 6.89 17.35 -10.46
C ASN A 278 6.19 16.15 -9.80
N LEU A 279 5.85 16.30 -8.51
CA LEU A 279 5.26 15.22 -7.72
C LEU A 279 3.90 14.74 -8.28
N LYS A 280 3.09 15.66 -8.85
CA LYS A 280 1.79 15.28 -9.42
C LYS A 280 1.97 14.25 -10.53
N PHE A 281 2.78 14.57 -11.52
CA PHE A 281 3.05 13.67 -12.66
C PHE A 281 3.63 12.33 -12.20
N ILE A 282 4.63 12.35 -11.32
CA ILE A 282 5.26 11.13 -10.80
C ILE A 282 4.25 10.21 -10.11
N LEU A 283 3.38 10.78 -9.28
CA LEU A 283 2.36 10.02 -8.56
C LEU A 283 1.27 9.47 -9.50
N GLU A 284 0.89 10.23 -10.53
CA GLU A 284 -0.06 9.77 -11.55
C GLU A 284 0.52 8.62 -12.38
N GLU A 285 1.79 8.67 -12.78
CA GLU A 285 2.46 7.56 -13.47
C GLU A 285 2.55 6.30 -12.60
N LEU A 286 2.88 6.45 -11.32
CA LEU A 286 2.88 5.33 -10.38
C LEU A 286 1.48 4.73 -10.20
N ALA A 287 0.44 5.55 -10.17
CA ALA A 287 -0.94 5.05 -10.08
C ALA A 287 -1.36 4.28 -11.33
N LYS A 288 -0.95 4.70 -12.54
CA LYS A 288 -1.24 4.00 -13.81
C LYS A 288 -0.70 2.57 -13.81
N ILE A 289 0.45 2.33 -13.20
CA ILE A 289 1.03 0.99 -13.07
C ILE A 289 0.46 0.19 -11.90
N GLY A 290 -0.50 0.74 -11.15
CA GLY A 290 -1.21 0.06 -10.08
C GLY A 290 -0.71 0.32 -8.66
N VAL A 291 0.27 1.21 -8.45
CA VAL A 291 0.75 1.55 -7.10
C VAL A 291 -0.35 2.22 -6.30
N CYS A 292 -0.78 1.59 -5.22
CA CYS A 292 -1.79 2.07 -4.28
C CYS A 292 -1.15 2.71 -3.04
N ASN A 293 -0.10 2.11 -2.51
CA ASN A 293 0.61 2.56 -1.30
C ASN A 293 2.06 2.86 -1.64
N LEU A 294 2.47 4.11 -1.51
CA LEU A 294 3.83 4.59 -1.77
C LEU A 294 4.52 4.96 -0.46
N LEU A 295 5.64 4.29 -0.16
CA LEU A 295 6.54 4.69 0.91
C LEU A 295 7.60 5.65 0.34
N VAL A 296 7.73 6.83 0.92
CA VAL A 296 8.80 7.79 0.58
C VAL A 296 9.86 7.71 1.66
N GLU A 297 11.02 7.19 1.29
CA GLU A 297 12.22 7.18 2.13
C GLU A 297 13.24 8.10 1.50
N GLY A 298 13.80 9.03 2.25
CA GLY A 298 14.80 9.88 1.61
C GLY A 298 15.38 10.92 2.53
N GLY A 299 16.35 11.66 1.98
CA GLY A 299 16.95 12.78 2.66
C GLY A 299 16.03 14.01 2.72
N ALA A 300 16.45 15.03 3.48
CA ALA A 300 15.67 16.24 3.76
C ALA A 300 14.99 16.88 2.52
N LYS A 301 15.62 16.88 1.36
CA LYS A 301 15.05 17.51 0.14
C LYS A 301 13.76 16.83 -0.32
N ILE A 302 13.74 15.51 -0.41
CA ILE A 302 12.54 14.76 -0.84
C ILE A 302 11.47 14.87 0.22
N PHE A 303 11.84 14.68 1.49
CA PHE A 303 10.95 14.84 2.62
C PHE A 303 10.25 16.20 2.61
N ASN A 304 11.03 17.31 2.54
CA ASN A 304 10.48 18.67 2.48
C ASN A 304 9.57 18.87 1.24
N SER A 305 9.95 18.32 0.07
CA SER A 305 9.10 18.42 -1.12
C SER A 305 7.72 17.80 -0.93
N PHE A 306 7.63 16.67 -0.25
CA PHE A 306 6.35 16.04 0.05
C PHE A 306 5.58 16.76 1.15
N LEU A 307 6.25 17.21 2.23
CA LEU A 307 5.61 17.95 3.33
C LEU A 307 4.98 19.27 2.87
N HIS A 308 5.69 20.03 2.05
CA HIS A 308 5.19 21.30 1.51
C HIS A 308 4.16 21.10 0.38
N SER A 309 3.90 19.87 -0.02
CA SER A 309 2.90 19.54 -1.01
C SER A 309 1.58 19.05 -0.37
N LYS A 310 0.51 19.03 -1.17
CA LYS A 310 -0.74 18.38 -0.76
C LYS A 310 -0.69 16.85 -0.78
N TYR A 311 0.45 16.25 -1.11
CA TYR A 311 0.59 14.81 -1.39
C TYR A 311 1.16 14.01 -0.22
N CYS A 312 1.52 14.61 0.91
CA CYS A 312 1.86 13.89 2.13
C CYS A 312 0.57 13.49 2.85
N ASP A 313 0.28 12.20 2.90
CA ASP A 313 -0.95 11.66 3.50
C ASP A 313 -0.71 11.10 4.90
N LYS A 314 0.43 10.42 5.10
CA LYS A 314 0.87 9.86 6.39
C LYS A 314 2.34 10.17 6.61
N ILE A 315 2.72 10.30 7.88
CA ILE A 315 4.10 10.49 8.30
C ILE A 315 4.46 9.38 9.29
N MET A 316 5.62 8.78 9.10
CA MET A 316 6.22 7.81 10.01
C MET A 316 7.57 8.34 10.49
N ILE A 317 7.70 8.64 11.78
CA ILE A 317 8.93 9.14 12.39
C ILE A 317 9.48 8.08 13.34
N PHE A 318 10.64 7.52 12.97
CA PHE A 318 11.42 6.73 13.91
C PHE A 318 12.33 7.67 14.70
N ARG A 319 12.22 7.67 16.01
CA ARG A 319 13.08 8.47 16.89
C ARG A 319 14.08 7.59 17.60
N GLY A 320 15.36 7.88 17.41
CA GLY A 320 16.45 7.37 18.23
C GLY A 320 16.49 8.12 19.56
N ASN A 321 17.04 7.49 20.59
CA ASN A 321 17.05 7.97 21.97
C ASN A 321 18.25 8.86 22.34
N PHE A 322 18.83 9.58 21.38
CA PHE A 322 20.03 10.40 21.59
C PHE A 322 19.94 11.74 20.86
N PHE A 323 20.80 12.68 21.27
CA PHE A 323 20.97 13.98 20.64
C PHE A 323 22.15 13.96 19.67
N ILE A 324 22.09 14.75 18.61
CA ILE A 324 23.19 14.94 17.64
C ILE A 324 23.79 16.35 17.77
N GLY A 325 22.99 17.37 18.05
CA GLY A 325 23.43 18.75 18.19
C GLY A 325 23.49 19.50 16.87
N GLU A 326 24.04 20.73 16.90
CA GLU A 326 24.00 21.71 15.80
C GLU A 326 24.64 21.25 14.51
N GLN A 327 25.70 20.46 14.55
CA GLN A 327 26.38 19.96 13.35
C GLN A 327 25.54 18.95 12.56
N GLY A 328 24.45 18.43 13.14
CA GLY A 328 23.55 17.48 12.53
C GLY A 328 22.75 18.10 11.37
N LEU A 329 22.38 17.26 10.41
CA LEU A 329 21.47 17.66 9.33
C LEU A 329 20.03 17.60 9.81
N ASP A 330 19.33 18.73 9.74
CA ASP A 330 17.91 18.80 10.08
C ASP A 330 17.02 18.01 9.11
N ALA A 331 15.97 17.39 9.65
CA ALA A 331 14.91 16.79 8.85
C ALA A 331 14.16 17.86 8.03
N LEU A 332 13.93 19.02 8.63
CA LEU A 332 13.28 20.17 8.01
C LEU A 332 14.33 21.22 7.63
N SER A 333 14.25 21.76 6.42
CA SER A 333 15.13 22.86 6.02
C SER A 333 14.57 24.19 6.51
N SER A 334 15.42 25.02 7.13
CA SER A 334 15.07 26.35 7.64
C SER A 334 14.72 27.38 6.53
N ASN A 335 15.02 27.08 5.27
CA ASN A 335 14.95 28.05 4.17
C ASN A 335 13.60 28.13 3.45
N ASN A 336 12.63 27.34 3.84
CA ASN A 336 11.30 27.44 3.24
C ASN A 336 10.32 27.92 4.30
N ASP A 337 9.71 29.04 3.99
CA ASP A 337 8.56 29.55 4.72
C ASP A 337 7.58 28.41 5.03
N ILE A 338 7.65 27.88 6.24
CA ILE A 338 6.57 27.08 6.82
C ILE A 338 5.35 28.00 7.04
N LYS A 339 5.41 29.22 6.49
CA LYS A 339 4.32 30.19 6.50
C LYS A 339 3.09 29.55 5.89
N LYS A 340 2.17 29.15 6.76
CA LYS A 340 0.77 28.82 6.44
C LYS A 340 0.44 27.49 5.81
N SER A 341 1.25 26.43 5.83
CA SER A 341 0.66 25.12 5.66
C SER A 341 0.04 24.72 6.99
N ASN A 342 -1.28 24.92 7.17
CA ASN A 342 -2.05 24.25 8.21
C ASN A 342 -2.03 22.73 7.92
N LEU A 343 -0.83 22.12 8.02
CA LEU A 343 -0.62 20.69 7.90
C LEU A 343 -0.88 20.11 9.29
N GLU A 344 -2.16 19.99 9.62
CA GLU A 344 -2.56 19.29 10.83
C GLU A 344 -2.49 17.78 10.58
N PHE A 345 -1.70 17.12 11.40
CA PHE A 345 -1.60 15.67 11.45
C PHE A 345 -2.04 15.19 12.83
N ASN A 346 -2.83 14.13 12.86
CA ASN A 346 -3.23 13.46 14.08
C ASN A 346 -2.28 12.29 14.33
N LEU A 347 -1.76 12.16 15.56
CA LEU A 347 -1.05 10.97 15.99
C LEU A 347 -2.06 9.81 16.06
N ILE A 348 -1.82 8.74 15.30
CA ILE A 348 -2.70 7.58 15.23
C ILE A 348 -2.11 6.32 15.82
N ALA A 349 -0.78 6.25 15.98
CA ALA A 349 -0.09 5.15 16.64
C ALA A 349 1.27 5.58 17.17
N LEU A 350 1.66 4.95 18.29
CA LEU A 350 2.98 5.04 18.92
C LEU A 350 3.46 3.63 19.24
N ASN A 351 4.56 3.19 18.62
CA ASN A 351 5.12 1.87 18.84
C ASN A 351 6.53 1.98 19.42
N LYS A 352 6.84 1.20 20.45
CA LYS A 352 8.15 1.19 21.13
C LYS A 352 9.01 0.03 20.62
N PHE A 353 10.29 0.32 20.33
CA PHE A 353 11.30 -0.63 19.89
C PHE A 353 12.55 -0.50 20.77
N GLU A 354 12.52 -1.09 21.96
CA GLU A 354 13.54 -0.88 22.99
C GLU A 354 13.62 0.59 23.40
N GLN A 355 14.72 1.28 23.06
CA GLN A 355 14.94 2.68 23.35
C GLN A 355 14.37 3.61 22.26
N ASP A 356 14.15 3.09 21.04
CA ASP A 356 13.54 3.86 19.97
C ASP A 356 12.02 3.81 20.06
N HIS A 357 11.36 4.74 19.34
CA HIS A 357 9.92 4.66 19.08
C HIS A 357 9.57 5.11 17.68
N LEU A 358 8.42 4.66 17.21
CA LEU A 358 7.82 5.04 15.95
C LEU A 358 6.51 5.78 16.19
N GLU A 359 6.46 7.02 15.77
CA GLU A 359 5.26 7.84 15.73
C GLU A 359 4.64 7.73 14.32
N ILE A 360 3.34 7.46 14.25
CA ILE A 360 2.59 7.42 13.00
C ILE A 360 1.53 8.51 13.03
N PHE A 361 1.60 9.41 12.08
CA PHE A 361 0.67 10.51 11.93
C PHE A 361 -0.12 10.38 10.63
N GLU A 362 -1.38 10.78 10.67
CA GLU A 362 -2.26 10.85 9.51
C GLU A 362 -2.75 12.28 9.32
N LYS A 363 -2.75 12.76 8.08
CA LYS A 363 -3.26 14.08 7.75
C LYS A 363 -4.74 14.18 8.09
N LYS A 364 -5.12 15.22 8.84
CA LYS A 364 -6.53 15.51 9.14
C LYS A 364 -7.29 15.75 7.83
N ARG A 365 -8.30 14.93 7.59
CA ARG A 365 -9.13 15.01 6.38
C ARG A 365 -10.60 15.10 6.79
N ASN A 366 -11.35 15.97 6.13
CA ASN A 366 -12.78 15.93 6.20
C ASN A 366 -13.26 14.63 5.53
N SER A 367 -14.16 13.89 6.14
CA SER A 367 -14.61 12.53 5.85
C SER A 367 -15.30 12.30 4.49
N LEU A 368 -14.79 12.91 3.41
CA LEU A 368 -15.45 13.03 2.09
C LEU A 368 -15.24 11.84 1.13
N ILE A 369 -14.60 10.75 1.54
CA ILE A 369 -14.29 9.65 0.60
C ILE A 369 -15.30 8.50 0.69
N LEU A 370 -16.16 8.47 1.71
CA LEU A 370 -17.22 7.46 1.88
C LEU A 370 -18.62 7.92 1.40
N LYS A 371 -18.71 9.07 0.73
CA LYS A 371 -19.99 9.54 0.14
C LYS A 371 -20.07 9.24 -1.35
#